data_2b117ba1cf8c357dd91d6bcc54adb5fd
#
_entry.id   2b117ba1cf8c357dd91d6bcc54adb5fd
#
_cell.length_a   1.000
_cell.length_b   1.000
_cell.length_c   1.000
_cell.angle_alpha   90.00
_cell.angle_beta   90.00
_cell.angle_gamma   90.00
#
_symmetry.space_group_name_H-M   'P 1'
#
loop_
_entity.id
_entity.type
_entity.pdbx_description
1 polymer ?
#
loop_
_entity_poly.entity_id
_entity_poly.type
_entity_poly.pdbx_seq_one_letter_code
_entity_poly.pdbx_strand_id
1 'polypeptide(L)'
;MTQKRYTAVQKKSPEDKLKELTDKLEAGIKEVFSSQKYKDYLKVMSRFHGYSYNNTMLILLQKPDARLLAGYKTWQGMERNVKKGEHGISILAPSKKRFTKYMDKIDKDTRKPVLDQDGNPVKVPKEIEYLTFYPTTIFDISQTEGKPLPVMAEELNGQVTDYGIIMDSLKETAPAPIRFESWEESKKGYFSPLLNEIVIKSGMSELQTVKTGIHETAHSILHSGTNNLKDSATMETEAESIAFIVCCHLGLDTSSYSFPYLATWSSSKELPELKSSLSTIQKTAHSLIEKLDQAISKRIREHSIEGPEISRDTGNPDISLEIADREPEIPALPDTHRRRR
;
A
#
# COMPACT_ATOMS: atom_id res chain seq x y z
N MET A 1 50.88 -5.71 -27.76
CA MET A 1 49.41 -5.43 -28.01
C MET A 1 48.60 -6.35 -27.14
N THR A 2 48.06 -5.84 -26.04
CA THR A 2 47.34 -6.62 -25.02
C THR A 2 45.85 -6.52 -25.32
N GLN A 3 45.24 -7.59 -25.82
CA GLN A 3 43.79 -7.67 -26.05
C GLN A 3 43.07 -7.64 -24.73
N LYS A 4 42.32 -6.55 -24.44
CA LYS A 4 41.33 -6.52 -23.38
C LYS A 4 40.18 -7.46 -23.76
N ARG A 5 40.09 -8.61 -23.10
CA ARG A 5 38.88 -9.47 -23.12
C ARG A 5 37.74 -8.74 -22.43
N TYR A 6 36.79 -8.25 -23.21
CA TYR A 6 35.50 -7.85 -22.69
C TYR A 6 34.74 -9.12 -22.28
N THR A 7 34.68 -9.39 -21.00
CA THR A 7 33.75 -10.38 -20.46
C THR A 7 32.32 -9.85 -20.65
N ALA A 8 31.59 -10.46 -21.57
CA ALA A 8 30.16 -10.16 -21.75
C ALA A 8 29.42 -10.44 -20.43
N VAL A 9 28.86 -9.41 -19.83
CA VAL A 9 27.96 -9.56 -18.67
C VAL A 9 26.77 -10.36 -19.14
N GLN A 10 26.68 -11.61 -18.71
CA GLN A 10 25.51 -12.48 -19.02
C GLN A 10 24.25 -11.79 -18.49
N LYS A 11 23.31 -11.48 -19.39
CA LYS A 11 21.99 -10.97 -19.00
C LYS A 11 21.27 -12.05 -18.20
N LYS A 12 21.00 -11.77 -16.93
CA LYS A 12 20.21 -12.64 -16.03
C LYS A 12 18.84 -12.94 -16.66
N SER A 13 18.40 -14.19 -16.55
CA SER A 13 17.06 -14.58 -16.96
C SER A 13 15.98 -13.87 -16.14
N PRO A 14 14.72 -13.78 -16.60
CA PRO A 14 13.61 -13.27 -15.80
C PRO A 14 13.41 -14.04 -14.48
N GLU A 15 13.65 -15.35 -14.50
CA GLU A 15 13.56 -16.22 -13.32
C GLU A 15 14.66 -15.92 -12.31
N ASP A 16 15.93 -15.73 -12.78
CA ASP A 16 17.04 -15.36 -11.91
C ASP A 16 16.81 -13.99 -11.25
N LYS A 17 16.26 -13.02 -12.00
CA LYS A 17 15.92 -11.71 -11.47
C LYS A 17 14.80 -11.80 -10.44
N LEU A 18 13.77 -12.60 -10.70
CA LEU A 18 12.67 -12.83 -9.77
C LEU A 18 13.19 -13.44 -8.47
N LYS A 19 14.03 -14.46 -8.56
CA LYS A 19 14.64 -15.11 -7.40
C LYS A 19 15.48 -14.12 -6.59
N GLU A 20 16.36 -13.34 -7.24
CA GLU A 20 17.18 -12.34 -6.56
C GLU A 20 16.34 -11.29 -5.83
N LEU A 21 15.24 -10.82 -6.44
CA LEU A 21 14.33 -9.87 -5.79
C LEU A 21 13.60 -10.51 -4.61
N THR A 22 13.19 -11.76 -4.73
CA THR A 22 12.54 -12.50 -3.63
C THR A 22 13.49 -12.72 -2.46
N ASP A 23 14.74 -13.11 -2.73
CA ASP A 23 15.77 -13.31 -1.71
C ASP A 23 16.08 -12.00 -0.99
N LYS A 24 16.23 -10.89 -1.72
CA LYS A 24 16.41 -9.54 -1.15
C LYS A 24 15.23 -9.11 -0.29
N LEU A 25 14.02 -9.38 -0.75
CA LEU A 25 12.80 -9.06 -0.04
C LEU A 25 12.72 -9.82 1.30
N GLU A 26 12.99 -11.12 1.31
CA GLU A 26 12.95 -11.93 2.53
C GLU A 26 14.02 -11.51 3.55
N ALA A 27 15.22 -11.21 3.07
CA ALA A 27 16.27 -10.67 3.92
C ALA A 27 15.87 -9.30 4.50
N GLY A 28 15.32 -8.40 3.66
CA GLY A 28 14.84 -7.08 4.09
C GLY A 28 13.72 -7.16 5.12
N ILE A 29 12.77 -8.08 4.96
CA ILE A 29 11.68 -8.28 5.94
C ILE A 29 12.23 -8.72 7.29
N LYS A 30 13.19 -9.64 7.32
CA LYS A 30 13.82 -10.08 8.59
C LYS A 30 14.58 -8.96 9.27
N GLU A 31 15.24 -8.10 8.50
CA GLU A 31 16.10 -7.04 9.02
C GLU A 31 15.31 -5.77 9.41
N VAL A 32 14.15 -5.54 8.83
CA VAL A 32 13.39 -4.30 8.99
C VAL A 32 12.89 -4.09 10.42
N PHE A 33 12.65 -5.15 11.18
CA PHE A 33 12.05 -5.08 12.51
C PHE A 33 12.99 -4.58 13.62
N SER A 34 14.11 -3.94 13.28
CA SER A 34 14.81 -3.04 14.21
C SER A 34 14.09 -1.68 14.23
N SER A 35 13.96 -1.03 15.38
CA SER A 35 13.06 0.12 15.57
C SER A 35 13.24 1.27 14.57
N GLN A 36 14.48 1.59 14.18
CA GLN A 36 14.73 2.67 13.22
C GLN A 36 14.41 2.27 11.78
N LYS A 37 14.86 1.10 11.32
CA LYS A 37 14.55 0.59 9.97
C LYS A 37 13.06 0.39 9.78
N TYR A 38 12.35 0.01 10.84
CA TYR A 38 10.90 -0.14 10.78
C TYR A 38 10.20 1.19 10.56
N LYS A 39 10.60 2.23 11.30
CA LYS A 39 10.06 3.59 11.06
C LYS A 39 10.34 4.07 9.64
N ASP A 40 11.54 3.85 9.12
CA ASP A 40 11.89 4.24 7.75
C ASP A 40 11.05 3.48 6.73
N TYR A 41 10.79 2.19 6.96
CA TYR A 41 9.88 1.39 6.15
C TYR A 41 8.45 1.92 6.17
N LEU A 42 7.91 2.24 7.35
CA LEU A 42 6.57 2.80 7.48
C LEU A 42 6.45 4.19 6.83
N LYS A 43 7.51 5.01 6.88
CA LYS A 43 7.58 6.29 6.14
C LYS A 43 7.56 6.11 4.62
N VAL A 44 8.24 5.10 4.09
CA VAL A 44 8.16 4.77 2.66
C VAL A 44 6.77 4.26 2.33
N MET A 45 6.17 3.45 3.20
CA MET A 45 4.80 2.96 3.02
C MET A 45 3.77 4.10 3.03
N SER A 46 3.92 5.12 3.86
CA SER A 46 3.01 6.26 3.88
C SER A 46 3.01 7.06 2.56
N ARG A 47 4.16 7.17 1.91
CA ARG A 47 4.30 7.82 0.59
C ARG A 47 3.78 6.95 -0.55
N PHE A 48 3.91 5.64 -0.43
CA PHE A 48 3.59 4.67 -1.47
C PHE A 48 2.56 3.64 -1.00
N HIS A 49 1.53 4.09 -0.27
CA HIS A 49 0.51 3.23 0.33
C HIS A 49 -0.27 2.37 -0.68
N GLY A 50 -0.37 2.80 -1.94
CA GLY A 50 -0.96 2.04 -3.04
C GLY A 50 -0.11 0.85 -3.51
N TYR A 51 1.19 0.79 -3.18
CA TYR A 51 2.02 -0.37 -3.49
C TYR A 51 1.86 -1.46 -2.43
N SER A 52 2.02 -2.72 -2.85
CA SER A 52 2.06 -3.84 -1.90
C SER A 52 3.22 -3.70 -0.92
N TYR A 53 3.09 -4.29 0.28
CA TYR A 53 4.15 -4.28 1.28
C TYR A 53 5.50 -4.82 0.75
N ASN A 54 5.46 -5.78 -0.18
CA ASN A 54 6.66 -6.29 -0.86
C ASN A 54 7.33 -5.22 -1.72
N ASN A 55 6.56 -4.52 -2.54
CA ASN A 55 7.11 -3.48 -3.40
C ASN A 55 7.59 -2.28 -2.59
N THR A 56 6.89 -1.90 -1.53
CA THR A 56 7.35 -0.88 -0.58
C THR A 56 8.70 -1.24 0.04
N MET A 57 8.90 -2.51 0.40
CA MET A 57 10.20 -3.00 0.89
C MET A 57 11.28 -2.91 -0.20
N LEU A 58 10.98 -3.32 -1.43
CA LEU A 58 11.92 -3.23 -2.54
C LEU A 58 12.29 -1.78 -2.87
N ILE A 59 11.34 -0.85 -2.77
CA ILE A 59 11.59 0.59 -2.92
C ILE A 59 12.51 1.08 -1.81
N LEU A 60 12.22 0.79 -0.54
CA LEU A 60 13.08 1.16 0.58
C LEU A 60 14.52 0.71 0.40
N LEU A 61 14.71 -0.57 0.01
CA LEU A 61 16.05 -1.16 -0.13
C LEU A 61 16.86 -0.59 -1.30
N GLN A 62 16.22 0.00 -2.31
CA GLN A 62 16.87 0.50 -3.51
C GLN A 62 16.93 2.02 -3.57
N LYS A 63 15.90 2.71 -3.09
CA LYS A 63 15.80 4.17 -3.10
C LYS A 63 14.88 4.68 -1.98
N PRO A 64 15.39 4.76 -0.74
CA PRO A 64 14.60 5.15 0.44
C PRO A 64 14.09 6.60 0.39
N ASP A 65 14.76 7.45 -0.40
CA ASP A 65 14.42 8.86 -0.64
C ASP A 65 13.45 9.10 -1.81
N ALA A 66 12.94 8.03 -2.44
CA ALA A 66 11.98 8.13 -3.54
C ALA A 66 10.74 8.96 -3.12
N ARG A 67 10.26 9.79 -4.08
CA ARG A 67 9.12 10.70 -3.85
C ARG A 67 7.94 10.43 -4.77
N LEU A 68 8.19 10.22 -6.06
CA LEU A 68 7.16 9.94 -7.05
C LEU A 68 7.69 8.91 -8.04
N LEU A 69 6.99 7.79 -8.17
CA LEU A 69 7.43 6.63 -8.92
C LEU A 69 6.52 6.37 -10.11
N ALA A 70 7.13 6.16 -11.27
CA ALA A 70 6.40 5.72 -12.45
C ALA A 70 7.28 4.86 -13.38
N GLY A 71 6.62 4.11 -14.27
CA GLY A 71 7.28 3.36 -15.33
C GLY A 71 7.86 4.29 -16.41
N TYR A 72 8.83 3.77 -17.17
CA TYR A 72 9.50 4.53 -18.23
C TYR A 72 8.53 5.19 -19.23
N LYS A 73 7.53 4.43 -19.73
CA LYS A 73 6.53 4.94 -20.68
C LYS A 73 5.61 6.01 -20.05
N THR A 74 5.28 5.86 -18.77
CA THR A 74 4.47 6.84 -18.05
C THR A 74 5.23 8.16 -17.94
N TRP A 75 6.53 8.13 -17.63
CA TRP A 75 7.37 9.33 -17.63
C TRP A 75 7.41 10.00 -19.00
N GLN A 76 7.56 9.22 -20.09
CA GLN A 76 7.49 9.76 -21.45
C GLN A 76 6.14 10.42 -21.77
N GLY A 77 5.03 9.81 -21.33
CA GLY A 77 3.69 10.39 -21.49
C GLY A 77 3.51 11.71 -20.73
N MET A 78 4.26 11.92 -19.65
CA MET A 78 4.33 13.17 -18.90
C MET A 78 5.37 14.18 -19.46
N GLU A 79 5.87 13.96 -20.67
CA GLU A 79 6.92 14.76 -21.30
C GLU A 79 8.22 14.81 -20.47
N ARG A 80 8.52 13.70 -19.76
CA ARG A 80 9.75 13.54 -18.98
C ARG A 80 10.54 12.32 -19.46
N ASN A 81 11.86 12.43 -19.43
CA ASN A 81 12.76 11.37 -19.85
C ASN A 81 13.62 10.92 -18.67
N VAL A 82 13.85 9.61 -18.56
CA VAL A 82 14.81 9.08 -17.61
C VAL A 82 16.21 9.51 -18.04
N LYS A 83 16.97 10.08 -17.11
CA LYS A 83 18.34 10.55 -17.35
C LYS A 83 19.26 9.40 -17.76
N LYS A 84 20.19 9.67 -18.65
CA LYS A 84 21.16 8.67 -19.10
C LYS A 84 22.03 8.18 -17.94
N GLY A 85 22.12 6.85 -17.80
CA GLY A 85 22.93 6.22 -16.74
C GLY A 85 22.18 5.93 -15.45
N GLU A 86 20.92 6.35 -15.31
CA GLU A 86 20.12 6.04 -14.14
C GLU A 86 19.78 4.56 -14.04
N HIS A 87 19.83 4.04 -12.82
CA HIS A 87 19.44 2.69 -12.49
C HIS A 87 18.03 2.70 -11.87
N GLY A 88 17.08 2.11 -12.57
CA GLY A 88 15.70 2.07 -12.08
C GLY A 88 15.52 1.10 -10.90
N ILE A 89 14.42 1.28 -10.19
CA ILE A 89 13.99 0.50 -9.04
C ILE A 89 13.25 -0.73 -9.56
N SER A 90 13.73 -1.91 -9.20
CA SER A 90 13.09 -3.18 -9.57
C SER A 90 11.99 -3.53 -8.59
N ILE A 91 10.78 -3.74 -9.10
CA ILE A 91 9.61 -4.15 -8.33
C ILE A 91 8.97 -5.40 -8.95
N LEU A 92 7.99 -5.96 -8.26
CA LEU A 92 7.21 -7.11 -8.69
C LEU A 92 5.85 -6.65 -9.24
N ALA A 93 5.64 -6.78 -10.55
CA ALA A 93 4.36 -6.49 -11.18
C ALA A 93 3.51 -7.76 -11.29
N PRO A 94 2.18 -7.68 -11.03
CA PRO A 94 1.29 -8.81 -11.20
C PRO A 94 1.06 -9.14 -12.67
N SER A 95 0.83 -10.41 -12.97
CA SER A 95 0.41 -10.88 -14.28
C SER A 95 -0.61 -12.01 -14.11
N LYS A 96 -1.74 -11.88 -14.78
CA LYS A 96 -2.76 -12.90 -14.81
C LYS A 96 -2.43 -13.90 -15.91
N LYS A 97 -2.28 -15.17 -15.54
CA LYS A 97 -2.11 -16.27 -16.47
C LYS A 97 -3.33 -17.17 -16.43
N ARG A 98 -3.74 -17.68 -17.58
CA ARG A 98 -4.84 -18.63 -17.72
C ARG A 98 -4.31 -19.95 -18.23
N PHE A 99 -4.85 -21.03 -17.70
CA PHE A 99 -4.63 -22.37 -18.24
C PHE A 99 -5.93 -23.17 -18.16
N THR A 100 -6.09 -24.07 -19.11
CA THR A 100 -7.24 -24.97 -19.13
C THR A 100 -6.92 -26.23 -18.32
N LYS A 101 -7.70 -26.46 -17.27
CA LYS A 101 -7.64 -27.70 -16.49
C LYS A 101 -8.88 -28.54 -16.80
N TYR A 102 -8.68 -29.80 -17.09
CA TYR A 102 -9.80 -30.74 -17.24
C TYR A 102 -10.23 -31.22 -15.87
N MET A 103 -11.50 -30.97 -15.51
CA MET A 103 -12.08 -31.32 -14.22
C MET A 103 -13.28 -32.23 -14.45
N ASP A 104 -13.64 -33.01 -13.43
CA ASP A 104 -14.82 -33.85 -13.49
C ASP A 104 -16.06 -33.00 -13.66
N LYS A 105 -16.92 -33.37 -14.61
CA LYS A 105 -18.24 -32.76 -14.77
C LYS A 105 -19.10 -33.19 -13.58
N ILE A 106 -19.51 -32.24 -12.77
CA ILE A 106 -20.37 -32.47 -11.61
C ILE A 106 -21.82 -32.23 -12.01
N ASP A 107 -22.68 -33.17 -11.74
CA ASP A 107 -24.13 -33.06 -11.88
C ASP A 107 -24.64 -32.04 -10.84
N LYS A 108 -25.51 -31.10 -11.28
CA LYS A 108 -25.95 -29.98 -10.44
C LYS A 108 -26.89 -30.39 -9.30
N ASP A 109 -27.66 -31.46 -9.52
CA ASP A 109 -28.70 -31.88 -8.59
C ASP A 109 -28.16 -32.90 -7.57
N THR A 110 -27.38 -33.88 -8.07
CA THR A 110 -26.81 -34.93 -7.23
C THR A 110 -25.46 -34.55 -6.62
N ARG A 111 -24.78 -33.51 -7.12
CA ARG A 111 -23.41 -33.10 -6.73
C ARG A 111 -22.36 -34.21 -6.92
N LYS A 112 -22.65 -35.23 -7.74
CA LYS A 112 -21.74 -36.32 -8.04
C LYS A 112 -21.12 -36.16 -9.44
N PRO A 113 -19.96 -36.78 -9.70
CA PRO A 113 -19.39 -36.82 -11.04
C PRO A 113 -20.33 -37.50 -12.04
N VAL A 114 -20.50 -36.90 -13.20
CA VAL A 114 -21.19 -37.51 -14.34
C VAL A 114 -20.23 -38.56 -14.92
N LEU A 115 -20.73 -39.80 -15.06
CA LEU A 115 -19.96 -40.91 -15.63
C LEU A 115 -20.29 -41.07 -17.11
N ASP A 116 -19.33 -41.53 -17.89
CA ASP A 116 -19.51 -41.99 -19.28
C ASP A 116 -20.08 -43.43 -19.33
N GLN A 117 -20.19 -44.00 -20.55
CA GLN A 117 -20.72 -45.34 -20.74
C GLN A 117 -19.84 -46.44 -20.15
N ASP A 118 -18.55 -46.14 -19.93
CA ASP A 118 -17.57 -47.07 -19.36
C ASP A 118 -17.40 -46.87 -17.83
N GLY A 119 -18.20 -45.97 -17.22
CA GLY A 119 -18.18 -45.72 -15.79
C GLY A 119 -17.09 -44.72 -15.34
N ASN A 120 -16.39 -44.05 -16.26
CA ASN A 120 -15.36 -43.08 -15.93
C ASN A 120 -15.94 -41.63 -15.80
N PRO A 121 -15.39 -40.78 -14.94
CA PRO A 121 -15.81 -39.43 -14.85
C PRO A 121 -15.60 -38.63 -16.14
N VAL A 122 -16.66 -38.04 -16.68
CA VAL A 122 -16.60 -37.16 -17.84
C VAL A 122 -15.79 -35.92 -17.48
N LYS A 123 -14.73 -35.63 -18.23
CA LYS A 123 -13.88 -34.44 -18.02
C LYS A 123 -14.35 -33.28 -18.89
N VAL A 124 -14.50 -32.10 -18.28
CA VAL A 124 -14.82 -30.88 -18.99
C VAL A 124 -13.69 -29.85 -18.80
N PRO A 125 -13.36 -29.09 -19.84
CA PRO A 125 -12.35 -28.04 -19.71
C PRO A 125 -12.88 -26.92 -18.82
N LYS A 126 -12.06 -26.48 -17.87
CA LYS A 126 -12.31 -25.31 -17.03
C LYS A 126 -11.11 -24.38 -17.11
N GLU A 127 -11.34 -23.15 -17.51
CA GLU A 127 -10.31 -22.12 -17.44
C GLU A 127 -10.07 -21.72 -15.98
N ILE A 128 -8.80 -21.77 -15.58
CA ILE A 128 -8.34 -21.33 -14.26
C ILE A 128 -7.41 -20.15 -14.48
N GLU A 129 -7.74 -19.03 -13.86
CA GLU A 129 -6.89 -17.84 -13.82
C GLU A 129 -6.07 -17.88 -12.53
N TYR A 130 -4.77 -17.60 -12.62
CA TYR A 130 -3.89 -17.48 -11.47
C TYR A 130 -2.95 -16.30 -11.63
N LEU A 131 -2.64 -15.66 -10.49
CA LEU A 131 -1.76 -14.51 -10.42
C LEU A 131 -0.30 -14.98 -10.35
N THR A 132 0.52 -14.43 -11.23
CA THR A 132 1.98 -14.56 -11.19
C THR A 132 2.61 -13.19 -11.04
N PHE A 133 3.88 -13.14 -10.69
CA PHE A 133 4.62 -11.90 -10.59
C PHE A 133 5.86 -11.94 -11.47
N TYR A 134 6.23 -10.80 -12.03
CA TYR A 134 7.44 -10.65 -12.83
C TYR A 134 8.19 -9.37 -12.44
N PRO A 135 9.53 -9.36 -12.52
CA PRO A 135 10.31 -8.17 -12.27
C PRO A 135 10.03 -7.10 -13.32
N THR A 136 9.71 -5.88 -12.86
CA THR A 136 9.61 -4.69 -13.71
C THR A 136 10.41 -3.55 -13.12
N THR A 137 10.66 -2.50 -13.91
CA THR A 137 11.48 -1.37 -13.50
C THR A 137 10.68 -0.09 -13.53
N ILE A 138 10.76 0.66 -12.44
CA ILE A 138 10.19 2.00 -12.28
C ILE A 138 11.32 2.98 -11.95
N PHE A 139 11.04 4.27 -12.08
CA PHE A 139 11.99 5.35 -11.83
C PHE A 139 11.35 6.41 -10.95
N ASP A 140 12.16 7.00 -10.08
CA ASP A 140 11.75 8.16 -9.28
C ASP A 140 11.86 9.45 -10.08
N ILE A 141 11.05 10.45 -9.74
CA ILE A 141 11.09 11.77 -10.38
C ILE A 141 12.48 12.38 -10.39
N SER A 142 13.30 12.18 -9.35
CA SER A 142 14.69 12.67 -9.27
C SER A 142 15.61 12.06 -10.34
N GLN A 143 15.24 10.92 -10.90
CA GLN A 143 15.92 10.21 -11.96
C GLN A 143 15.47 10.65 -13.36
N THR A 144 14.56 11.64 -13.44
CA THR A 144 14.02 12.12 -14.71
C THR A 144 14.29 13.60 -14.92
N GLU A 145 14.24 14.03 -16.19
CA GLU A 145 14.32 15.41 -16.63
C GLU A 145 13.24 15.70 -17.66
N GLY A 146 12.87 16.95 -17.85
CA GLY A 146 11.85 17.38 -18.81
C GLY A 146 10.84 18.33 -18.17
N LYS A 147 9.59 18.30 -18.63
CA LYS A 147 8.54 19.23 -18.21
C LYS A 147 8.36 19.17 -16.67
N PRO A 148 8.31 20.34 -15.99
CA PRO A 148 7.92 20.37 -14.60
C PRO A 148 6.53 19.73 -14.44
N LEU A 149 6.39 18.86 -13.44
CA LEU A 149 5.06 18.38 -13.10
C LEU A 149 4.27 19.54 -12.49
N PRO A 150 2.94 19.57 -12.69
CA PRO A 150 2.09 20.44 -11.88
C PRO A 150 2.47 20.19 -10.43
N VAL A 151 2.81 21.24 -9.70
CA VAL A 151 2.95 21.15 -8.26
C VAL A 151 1.55 20.75 -7.78
N MET A 152 1.35 19.48 -7.48
CA MET A 152 0.21 19.10 -6.65
C MET A 152 0.36 20.00 -5.44
N ALA A 153 -0.68 20.80 -5.15
CA ALA A 153 -0.64 21.82 -4.11
C ALA A 153 0.23 21.28 -2.98
N GLU A 154 1.40 21.94 -2.84
CA GLU A 154 2.34 21.51 -1.84
C GLU A 154 1.55 21.49 -0.56
N GLU A 155 1.32 20.23 -0.14
CA GLU A 155 1.50 19.98 1.26
C GLU A 155 0.67 20.92 2.12
N LEU A 156 -0.16 20.32 2.82
CA LEU A 156 -0.47 20.71 4.17
C LEU A 156 0.84 21.00 4.93
N ASN A 157 1.55 22.09 4.50
CA ASN A 157 2.83 22.49 5.04
C ASN A 157 2.60 23.09 6.44
N GLY A 158 2.83 22.29 7.45
CA GLY A 158 3.40 22.77 8.71
C GLY A 158 2.51 23.49 9.69
N GLN A 159 1.25 23.65 9.43
CA GLN A 159 0.22 23.82 10.47
C GLN A 159 -0.70 22.61 10.35
N VAL A 160 -1.14 22.09 11.49
CA VAL A 160 -2.29 21.18 11.51
C VAL A 160 -3.44 21.99 10.93
N THR A 161 -3.48 22.03 9.59
CA THR A 161 -4.42 22.85 8.86
C THR A 161 -5.75 22.17 9.08
N ASP A 162 -6.41 22.65 10.11
CA ASP A 162 -7.71 22.25 10.54
C ASP A 162 -7.78 20.85 11.20
N TYR A 163 -7.29 20.81 12.44
CA TYR A 163 -7.62 19.71 13.35
C TYR A 163 -9.11 19.33 13.25
N GLY A 164 -10.01 20.33 13.12
CA GLY A 164 -11.43 20.14 12.90
C GLY A 164 -11.74 19.29 11.67
N ILE A 165 -11.15 19.63 10.51
CA ILE A 165 -11.37 18.89 9.26
C ILE A 165 -10.88 17.46 9.40
N ILE A 166 -9.68 17.23 9.96
CA ILE A 166 -9.13 15.88 10.14
C ILE A 166 -10.02 15.06 11.08
N MET A 167 -10.39 15.60 12.23
CA MET A 167 -11.19 14.90 13.22
C MET A 167 -12.61 14.59 12.72
N ASP A 168 -13.22 15.52 12.00
CA ASP A 168 -14.56 15.30 11.45
C ASP A 168 -14.53 14.32 10.27
N SER A 169 -13.45 14.33 9.48
CA SER A 169 -13.22 13.32 8.46
C SER A 169 -12.97 11.94 9.07
N LEU A 170 -12.24 11.87 10.18
CA LEU A 170 -12.01 10.61 10.90
C LEU A 170 -13.31 10.07 11.49
N LYS A 171 -14.18 10.92 12.08
CA LYS A 171 -15.51 10.51 12.57
C LYS A 171 -16.41 9.98 11.47
N GLU A 172 -16.34 10.58 10.25
CA GLU A 172 -17.12 10.13 9.09
C GLU A 172 -16.63 8.79 8.55
N THR A 173 -15.31 8.54 8.57
CA THR A 173 -14.70 7.37 7.94
C THR A 173 -14.50 6.19 8.89
N ALA A 174 -14.51 6.42 10.20
CA ALA A 174 -14.37 5.36 11.19
C ALA A 174 -15.59 4.41 11.16
N PRO A 175 -15.39 3.08 11.27
CA PRO A 175 -16.50 2.12 11.26
C PRO A 175 -17.32 2.12 12.55
N ALA A 176 -16.81 2.73 13.61
CA ALA A 176 -17.47 2.88 14.91
C ALA A 176 -17.54 4.37 15.30
N PRO A 177 -18.62 4.83 15.94
CA PRO A 177 -18.75 6.21 16.37
C PRO A 177 -17.65 6.60 17.36
N ILE A 178 -17.12 7.82 17.18
CA ILE A 178 -16.09 8.39 18.05
C ILE A 178 -16.74 9.36 19.03
N ARG A 179 -16.54 9.13 20.32
CA ARG A 179 -16.95 10.04 21.38
C ARG A 179 -15.78 10.43 22.30
N PHE A 180 -15.95 11.49 23.04
CA PHE A 180 -14.95 12.01 23.98
C PHE A 180 -15.45 11.84 25.41
N GLU A 181 -14.54 11.46 26.31
CA GLU A 181 -14.82 11.29 27.72
C GLU A 181 -13.63 11.72 28.58
N SER A 182 -13.87 12.16 29.80
CA SER A 182 -12.81 12.57 30.75
C SER A 182 -12.59 11.47 31.79
N TRP A 183 -11.31 11.12 32.02
CA TRP A 183 -10.87 10.25 33.09
C TRP A 183 -9.44 10.59 33.54
N GLU A 184 -9.07 10.17 34.75
CA GLU A 184 -7.76 10.51 35.35
C GLU A 184 -6.62 9.59 34.93
N GLU A 185 -6.92 8.37 34.53
CA GLU A 185 -5.93 7.35 34.15
C GLU A 185 -5.07 7.77 32.95
N SER A 186 -3.90 7.12 32.81
CA SER A 186 -2.96 7.42 31.71
C SER A 186 -3.41 6.97 30.32
N LYS A 187 -4.45 6.12 30.27
CA LYS A 187 -5.03 5.62 29.03
C LYS A 187 -5.57 6.78 28.17
N LYS A 188 -5.25 6.79 26.89
CA LYS A 188 -5.58 7.92 25.98
C LYS A 188 -6.87 7.70 25.20
N GLY A 189 -7.25 6.46 24.98
CA GLY A 189 -8.45 6.05 24.28
C GLY A 189 -8.63 4.53 24.35
N TYR A 190 -9.73 4.07 23.79
CA TYR A 190 -9.99 2.65 23.58
C TYR A 190 -11.11 2.43 22.57
N PHE A 191 -11.02 1.32 21.86
CA PHE A 191 -12.15 0.75 21.11
C PHE A 191 -12.85 -0.30 21.97
N SER A 192 -14.18 -0.22 22.06
CA SER A 192 -15.03 -1.20 22.72
C SER A 192 -15.74 -2.07 21.69
N PRO A 193 -15.32 -3.33 21.46
CA PRO A 193 -16.02 -4.22 20.52
C PRO A 193 -17.46 -4.52 20.94
N LEU A 194 -17.72 -4.56 22.26
CA LEU A 194 -19.04 -4.85 22.81
C LEU A 194 -20.05 -3.75 22.50
N LEU A 195 -19.64 -2.49 22.67
CA LEU A 195 -20.49 -1.31 22.41
C LEU A 195 -20.35 -0.79 20.99
N ASN A 196 -19.39 -1.31 20.24
CA ASN A 196 -18.99 -0.85 18.91
C ASN A 196 -18.78 0.67 18.88
N GLU A 197 -17.96 1.18 19.80
CA GLU A 197 -17.64 2.60 19.93
C GLU A 197 -16.15 2.82 20.18
N ILE A 198 -15.67 3.98 19.72
CA ILE A 198 -14.33 4.50 19.98
C ILE A 198 -14.47 5.63 21.01
N VAL A 199 -13.70 5.54 22.10
CA VAL A 199 -13.69 6.57 23.14
C VAL A 199 -12.31 7.18 23.25
N ILE A 200 -12.24 8.50 23.16
CA ILE A 200 -10.99 9.28 23.21
C ILE A 200 -11.00 10.15 24.46
N LYS A 201 -9.88 10.20 25.18
CA LYS A 201 -9.72 11.04 26.35
C LYS A 201 -9.80 12.53 25.96
N SER A 202 -10.67 13.29 26.63
CA SER A 202 -10.76 14.74 26.48
C SER A 202 -9.53 15.44 27.06
N GLY A 203 -9.23 16.64 26.55
CA GLY A 203 -8.18 17.53 27.08
C GLY A 203 -6.76 17.19 26.66
N MET A 204 -6.56 16.25 25.74
CA MET A 204 -5.25 16.02 25.11
C MET A 204 -4.93 17.09 24.05
N SER A 205 -3.66 17.22 23.66
CA SER A 205 -3.28 18.02 22.50
C SER A 205 -3.94 17.50 21.22
N GLU A 206 -4.15 18.39 20.25
CA GLU A 206 -4.75 18.03 18.94
C GLU A 206 -4.02 16.88 18.28
N LEU A 207 -2.68 16.94 18.20
CA LEU A 207 -1.85 15.88 17.65
C LEU A 207 -2.07 14.54 18.36
N GLN A 208 -2.10 14.53 19.70
CA GLN A 208 -2.33 13.31 20.47
C GLN A 208 -3.75 12.78 20.28
N THR A 209 -4.72 13.65 20.14
CA THR A 209 -6.12 13.29 19.91
C THR A 209 -6.30 12.64 18.55
N VAL A 210 -5.75 13.22 17.48
CA VAL A 210 -5.77 12.62 16.12
C VAL A 210 -5.05 11.28 16.11
N LYS A 211 -3.83 11.24 16.66
CA LYS A 211 -3.06 9.99 16.78
C LYS A 211 -3.87 8.88 17.46
N THR A 212 -4.47 9.19 18.61
CA THR A 212 -5.27 8.22 19.36
C THR A 212 -6.52 7.82 18.57
N GLY A 213 -7.20 8.76 17.94
CA GLY A 213 -8.38 8.48 17.12
C GLY A 213 -8.07 7.53 15.95
N ILE A 214 -6.95 7.73 15.25
CA ILE A 214 -6.53 6.83 14.16
C ILE A 214 -6.15 5.45 14.71
N HIS A 215 -5.46 5.38 15.85
CA HIS A 215 -5.07 4.12 16.50
C HIS A 215 -6.30 3.28 16.89
N GLU A 216 -7.28 3.90 17.56
CA GLU A 216 -8.51 3.21 17.95
C GLU A 216 -9.40 2.87 16.74
N THR A 217 -9.36 3.69 15.68
CA THR A 217 -9.98 3.36 14.40
C THR A 217 -9.34 2.12 13.77
N ALA A 218 -8.03 1.98 13.82
CA ALA A 218 -7.34 0.77 13.35
C ALA A 218 -7.77 -0.47 14.15
N HIS A 219 -7.90 -0.36 15.47
CA HIS A 219 -8.46 -1.44 16.30
C HIS A 219 -9.89 -1.78 15.88
N SER A 220 -10.74 -0.80 15.64
CA SER A 220 -12.14 -1.04 15.23
C SER A 220 -12.25 -1.72 13.87
N ILE A 221 -11.32 -1.43 12.94
CA ILE A 221 -11.28 -2.08 11.62
C ILE A 221 -10.80 -3.54 11.74
N LEU A 222 -9.74 -3.77 12.51
CA LEU A 222 -9.03 -5.05 12.53
C LEU A 222 -9.55 -6.03 13.60
N HIS A 223 -10.07 -5.50 14.71
CA HIS A 223 -10.26 -6.28 15.93
C HIS A 223 -11.70 -6.24 16.46
N SER A 224 -12.67 -5.83 15.65
CA SER A 224 -14.09 -5.79 16.01
C SER A 224 -14.76 -7.17 16.13
N GLY A 225 -14.14 -8.22 15.55
CA GLY A 225 -14.71 -9.58 15.58
C GLY A 225 -14.40 -10.35 16.86
N THR A 226 -15.34 -11.14 17.34
CA THR A 226 -15.21 -12.02 18.53
C THR A 226 -14.25 -13.20 18.33
N ASN A 227 -13.85 -13.49 17.09
CA ASN A 227 -12.98 -14.62 16.72
C ASN A 227 -11.57 -14.17 16.35
N ASN A 228 -11.07 -13.09 16.94
CA ASN A 228 -9.71 -12.64 16.66
C ASN A 228 -8.70 -13.57 17.32
N LEU A 229 -7.99 -14.36 16.50
CA LEU A 229 -6.98 -15.32 16.94
C LEU A 229 -5.58 -14.68 17.15
N LYS A 230 -5.44 -13.37 16.93
CA LYS A 230 -4.18 -12.67 17.10
C LYS A 230 -3.92 -12.38 18.57
N ASP A 231 -2.65 -12.51 18.99
CA ASP A 231 -2.22 -12.07 20.31
C ASP A 231 -2.23 -10.54 20.44
N SER A 232 -2.33 -10.04 21.67
CA SER A 232 -2.42 -8.60 21.97
C SER A 232 -1.22 -7.81 21.40
N ALA A 233 -0.01 -8.37 21.45
CA ALA A 233 1.18 -7.70 20.95
C ALA A 233 1.14 -7.51 19.42
N THR A 234 0.60 -8.48 18.71
CA THR A 234 0.36 -8.35 17.26
C THR A 234 -0.70 -7.29 16.97
N MET A 235 -1.80 -7.28 17.72
CA MET A 235 -2.87 -6.29 17.54
C MET A 235 -2.36 -4.87 17.77
N GLU A 236 -1.61 -4.64 18.83
CA GLU A 236 -1.02 -3.32 19.14
C GLU A 236 0.01 -2.90 18.09
N THR A 237 0.88 -3.83 17.65
CA THR A 237 1.89 -3.52 16.63
C THR A 237 1.23 -3.12 15.30
N GLU A 238 0.18 -3.80 14.90
CA GLU A 238 -0.57 -3.48 13.67
C GLU A 238 -1.27 -2.13 13.80
N ALA A 239 -1.99 -1.87 14.89
CA ALA A 239 -2.71 -0.62 15.09
C ALA A 239 -1.76 0.60 15.20
N GLU A 240 -0.66 0.48 15.96
CA GLU A 240 0.33 1.56 16.08
C GLU A 240 1.04 1.83 14.74
N SER A 241 1.30 0.78 13.94
CA SER A 241 1.92 0.94 12.62
C SER A 241 0.99 1.63 11.63
N ILE A 242 -0.30 1.29 11.63
CA ILE A 242 -1.32 1.95 10.81
C ILE A 242 -1.43 3.42 11.21
N ALA A 243 -1.52 3.71 12.50
CA ALA A 243 -1.60 5.07 13.02
C ALA A 243 -0.36 5.89 12.61
N PHE A 244 0.84 5.31 12.68
CA PHE A 244 2.06 5.97 12.22
C PHE A 244 2.03 6.29 10.72
N ILE A 245 1.63 5.34 9.88
CA ILE A 245 1.55 5.51 8.42
C ILE A 245 0.56 6.62 8.06
N VAL A 246 -0.63 6.59 8.64
CA VAL A 246 -1.68 7.59 8.37
C VAL A 246 -1.26 8.97 8.88
N CYS A 247 -0.68 9.08 10.07
CA CYS A 247 -0.15 10.34 10.58
C CYS A 247 0.98 10.90 9.69
N CYS A 248 1.90 10.06 9.22
CA CYS A 248 2.94 10.49 8.26
C CYS A 248 2.33 10.99 6.95
N HIS A 249 1.30 10.31 6.42
CA HIS A 249 0.60 10.71 5.21
C HIS A 249 -0.09 12.08 5.37
N LEU A 250 -0.71 12.32 6.52
CA LEU A 250 -1.34 13.59 6.86
C LEU A 250 -0.34 14.71 7.23
N GLY A 251 0.98 14.47 7.10
CA GLY A 251 2.01 15.44 7.43
C GLY A 251 2.14 15.76 8.93
N LEU A 252 1.58 14.92 9.81
CA LEU A 252 1.62 15.13 11.26
C LEU A 252 2.99 14.73 11.84
N ASP A 253 3.42 15.41 12.92
CA ASP A 253 4.68 15.08 13.60
C ASP A 253 4.63 13.67 14.21
N THR A 254 5.47 12.79 13.70
CA THR A 254 5.62 11.41 14.15
C THR A 254 6.92 11.18 14.94
N SER A 255 7.65 12.21 15.30
CA SER A 255 8.93 12.10 16.02
C SER A 255 8.81 11.36 17.35
N SER A 256 7.71 11.55 18.07
CA SER A 256 7.42 10.93 19.36
C SER A 256 6.95 9.46 19.28
N TYR A 257 6.71 8.92 18.08
CA TYR A 257 6.33 7.51 17.94
C TYR A 257 7.48 6.58 18.36
N SER A 258 7.14 5.54 19.07
CA SER A 258 8.08 4.47 19.45
C SER A 258 7.43 3.11 19.27
N PHE A 259 8.24 2.11 18.98
CA PHE A 259 7.83 0.72 18.87
C PHE A 259 8.63 -0.12 19.89
N PRO A 260 8.40 0.07 21.20
CA PRO A 260 9.28 -0.48 22.24
C PRO A 260 9.32 -2.00 22.26
N TYR A 261 8.25 -2.65 21.83
CA TYR A 261 8.12 -4.11 21.85
C TYR A 261 8.38 -4.78 20.50
N LEU A 262 8.71 -4.01 19.46
CA LEU A 262 8.82 -4.50 18.09
C LEU A 262 9.82 -5.64 17.94
N ALA A 263 11.01 -5.50 18.51
CA ALA A 263 12.05 -6.52 18.41
C ALA A 263 11.64 -7.83 19.13
N THR A 264 11.05 -7.73 20.31
CA THR A 264 10.56 -8.89 21.08
C THR A 264 9.39 -9.56 20.36
N TRP A 265 8.43 -8.76 19.86
CA TRP A 265 7.31 -9.28 19.09
C TRP A 265 7.77 -9.98 17.81
N SER A 266 8.64 -9.35 17.02
CA SER A 266 9.10 -9.92 15.76
C SER A 266 9.99 -11.16 15.92
N SER A 267 10.79 -11.22 17.01
CA SER A 267 11.65 -12.37 17.28
C SER A 267 10.86 -13.64 17.65
N SER A 268 9.62 -13.50 18.08
CA SER A 268 8.71 -14.60 18.41
C SER A 268 7.88 -15.08 17.22
N LYS A 269 8.02 -14.45 16.03
CA LYS A 269 7.18 -14.72 14.85
C LYS A 269 7.98 -15.36 13.73
N GLU A 270 7.30 -16.28 13.04
CA GLU A 270 7.80 -16.86 11.82
C GLU A 270 7.61 -15.89 10.62
N LEU A 271 8.44 -16.05 9.58
CA LEU A 271 8.40 -15.18 8.41
C LEU A 271 7.00 -15.06 7.75
N PRO A 272 6.19 -16.12 7.63
CA PRO A 272 4.83 -16.00 7.12
C PRO A 272 3.92 -15.12 7.97
N GLU A 273 4.06 -15.17 9.30
CA GLU A 273 3.29 -14.32 10.23
C GLU A 273 3.67 -12.85 10.08
N LEU A 274 4.97 -12.55 9.99
CA LEU A 274 5.49 -11.21 9.75
C LEU A 274 4.98 -10.65 8.41
N LYS A 275 5.02 -11.44 7.33
CA LYS A 275 4.47 -11.08 6.02
C LYS A 275 2.96 -10.81 6.10
N SER A 276 2.23 -11.62 6.86
CA SER A 276 0.78 -11.45 7.07
C SER A 276 0.47 -10.12 7.77
N SER A 277 1.18 -9.80 8.85
CA SER A 277 1.01 -8.52 9.56
C SER A 277 1.37 -7.32 8.68
N LEU A 278 2.48 -7.37 7.94
CA LEU A 278 2.85 -6.30 7.00
C LEU A 278 1.79 -6.09 5.90
N SER A 279 1.18 -7.18 5.40
CA SER A 279 0.08 -7.10 4.44
C SER A 279 -1.17 -6.49 5.05
N THR A 280 -1.51 -6.85 6.29
CA THR A 280 -2.63 -6.28 7.04
C THR A 280 -2.44 -4.79 7.26
N ILE A 281 -1.27 -4.39 7.76
CA ILE A 281 -0.90 -2.98 7.99
C ILE A 281 -1.04 -2.17 6.70
N GLN A 282 -0.43 -2.62 5.60
CA GLN A 282 -0.45 -1.90 4.33
C GLN A 282 -1.89 -1.73 3.79
N LYS A 283 -2.66 -2.80 3.72
CA LYS A 283 -4.03 -2.75 3.17
C LYS A 283 -4.96 -1.87 4.00
N THR A 284 -4.85 -1.95 5.32
CA THR A 284 -5.69 -1.16 6.22
C THR A 284 -5.30 0.31 6.19
N ALA A 285 -4.00 0.63 6.22
CA ALA A 285 -3.52 2.00 6.10
C ALA A 285 -3.92 2.62 4.76
N HIS A 286 -3.73 1.90 3.64
CA HIS A 286 -4.17 2.34 2.32
C HIS A 286 -5.67 2.67 2.28
N SER A 287 -6.52 1.73 2.71
CA SER A 287 -7.97 1.93 2.72
C SER A 287 -8.40 3.10 3.61
N LEU A 288 -7.74 3.30 4.75
CA LEU A 288 -8.06 4.41 5.65
C LEU A 288 -7.59 5.76 5.08
N ILE A 289 -6.41 5.82 4.47
CA ILE A 289 -5.88 7.00 3.77
C ILE A 289 -6.83 7.42 2.65
N GLU A 290 -7.20 6.51 1.76
CA GLU A 290 -8.12 6.80 0.65
C GLU A 290 -9.44 7.42 1.12
N LYS A 291 -10.03 6.87 2.19
CA LYS A 291 -11.27 7.40 2.76
C LYS A 291 -11.07 8.78 3.40
N LEU A 292 -9.98 8.97 4.14
CA LEU A 292 -9.67 10.24 4.78
C LEU A 292 -9.40 11.34 3.74
N ASP A 293 -8.61 11.04 2.70
CA ASP A 293 -8.30 12.00 1.63
C ASP A 293 -9.57 12.45 0.89
N GLN A 294 -10.50 11.51 0.62
CA GLN A 294 -11.79 11.84 0.02
C GLN A 294 -12.63 12.73 0.93
N ALA A 295 -12.74 12.39 2.23
CA ALA A 295 -13.51 13.15 3.20
C ALA A 295 -12.92 14.54 3.45
N ILE A 296 -11.60 14.65 3.59
CA ILE A 296 -10.87 15.92 3.76
C ILE A 296 -11.06 16.79 2.51
N SER A 297 -10.84 16.24 1.31
CA SER A 297 -10.99 16.98 0.05
C SER A 297 -12.42 17.50 -0.17
N LYS A 298 -13.43 16.73 0.25
CA LYS A 298 -14.82 17.16 0.23
C LYS A 298 -15.05 18.37 1.15
N ARG A 299 -14.58 18.31 2.40
CA ARG A 299 -14.74 19.38 3.41
C ARG A 299 -14.03 20.66 3.00
N ILE A 300 -12.80 20.55 2.48
CA ILE A 300 -12.06 21.71 1.98
C ILE A 300 -12.84 22.41 0.85
N ARG A 301 -13.43 21.65 -0.07
CA ARG A 301 -14.27 22.24 -1.14
C ARG A 301 -15.52 22.92 -0.59
N GLU A 302 -16.20 22.33 0.35
CA GLU A 302 -17.39 22.90 1.00
C GLU A 302 -17.06 24.22 1.69
N HIS A 303 -15.98 24.30 2.46
CA HIS A 303 -15.53 25.53 3.11
C HIS A 303 -15.04 26.61 2.13
N SER A 304 -14.50 26.19 0.95
CA SER A 304 -14.05 27.15 -0.09
C SER A 304 -15.24 27.78 -0.86
N ILE A 305 -16.41 27.18 -0.83
CA ILE A 305 -17.63 27.68 -1.47
C ILE A 305 -18.37 28.67 -0.56
N GLU A 306 -18.20 28.57 0.76
CA GLU A 306 -18.84 29.46 1.75
C GLU A 306 -18.09 30.80 1.98
N GLY A 307 -16.92 31.01 1.35
CA GLY A 307 -16.18 32.27 1.40
C GLY A 307 -16.75 33.34 0.43
N PRO A 308 -16.56 34.67 0.70
CA PRO A 308 -17.17 35.75 -0.10
C PRO A 308 -16.79 35.63 -1.58
N GLU A 309 -17.78 35.81 -2.46
CA GLU A 309 -17.64 35.83 -3.92
C GLU A 309 -16.52 36.81 -4.36
N ILE A 310 -15.34 36.26 -4.65
CA ILE A 310 -14.35 36.96 -5.48
C ILE A 310 -14.61 36.52 -6.92
N SER A 311 -14.97 37.49 -7.75
CA SER A 311 -15.31 37.35 -9.15
C SER A 311 -14.38 36.38 -9.89
N ARG A 312 -14.96 35.29 -10.42
CA ARG A 312 -14.28 34.32 -11.28
C ARG A 312 -14.15 34.95 -12.66
N ASP A 313 -12.93 35.26 -13.07
CA ASP A 313 -12.59 35.33 -14.48
C ASP A 313 -12.18 33.94 -14.96
N THR A 314 -12.72 33.62 -16.09
CA THR A 314 -12.83 32.29 -16.67
C THR A 314 -11.54 31.81 -17.29
N GLY A 315 -11.21 30.54 -17.12
CA GLY A 315 -10.36 29.85 -18.04
C GLY A 315 -9.36 28.85 -17.46
N ASN A 316 -9.83 27.68 -17.04
CA ASN A 316 -8.97 26.51 -17.09
C ASN A 316 -9.81 25.22 -17.21
N PRO A 317 -9.56 24.39 -18.23
CA PRO A 317 -10.31 23.16 -18.39
C PRO A 317 -9.91 22.11 -17.34
N ASP A 318 -10.91 21.47 -16.82
CA ASP A 318 -10.90 20.32 -15.94
C ASP A 318 -9.92 19.24 -16.45
N ILE A 319 -8.78 19.09 -15.79
CA ILE A 319 -7.93 17.91 -15.94
C ILE A 319 -8.02 17.16 -14.60
N SER A 320 -9.01 16.29 -14.53
CA SER A 320 -9.06 15.23 -13.55
C SER A 320 -7.88 14.28 -13.83
N LEU A 321 -6.81 14.42 -13.08
CA LEU A 321 -5.73 13.45 -13.07
C LEU A 321 -6.22 12.19 -12.35
N GLU A 322 -6.78 11.24 -13.10
CA GLU A 322 -6.90 9.85 -12.70
C GLU A 322 -5.48 9.26 -12.55
N ILE A 323 -4.88 9.51 -11.40
CA ILE A 323 -3.61 8.91 -11.01
C ILE A 323 -3.97 7.88 -9.96
N ALA A 324 -4.15 6.65 -10.27
CA ALA A 324 -3.82 5.54 -9.41
C ALA A 324 -4.44 4.20 -9.75
N ASP A 325 -5.48 4.09 -10.55
CA ASP A 325 -6.12 2.76 -10.77
C ASP A 325 -5.88 2.15 -12.16
N ARG A 326 -4.90 2.63 -12.91
CA ARG A 326 -4.44 1.89 -14.07
C ARG A 326 -3.16 1.16 -13.73
N GLU A 327 -3.31 -0.14 -13.42
CA GLU A 327 -2.24 -1.10 -13.66
C GLU A 327 -1.61 -0.76 -15.02
N PRO A 328 -0.26 -0.73 -15.15
CA PRO A 328 0.37 -0.43 -16.44
C PRO A 328 -0.17 -1.40 -17.49
N GLU A 329 -0.78 -0.88 -18.55
CA GLU A 329 -1.20 -1.70 -19.69
C GLU A 329 0.02 -2.45 -20.22
N ILE A 330 -0.04 -3.77 -20.10
CA ILE A 330 1.01 -4.68 -20.54
C ILE A 330 0.81 -4.91 -22.02
N PRO A 331 1.75 -4.53 -22.89
CA PRO A 331 1.68 -4.94 -24.29
C PRO A 331 1.77 -6.47 -24.37
N ALA A 332 0.84 -7.08 -25.09
CA ALA A 332 0.85 -8.50 -25.38
C ALA A 332 2.22 -8.92 -25.95
N LEU A 333 2.82 -9.94 -25.34
CA LEU A 333 4.06 -10.55 -25.84
C LEU A 333 3.79 -11.12 -27.24
N PRO A 334 4.70 -10.96 -28.22
CA PRO A 334 4.57 -11.60 -29.52
C PRO A 334 4.61 -13.13 -29.35
N ASP A 335 3.69 -13.77 -30.03
CA ASP A 335 3.50 -15.23 -30.06
C ASP A 335 4.73 -15.90 -30.72
N THR A 336 5.58 -16.55 -29.91
CA THR A 336 6.80 -17.25 -30.40
C THR A 336 6.55 -18.73 -30.68
N HIS A 337 5.43 -19.07 -31.30
CA HIS A 337 5.21 -20.41 -31.84
C HIS A 337 5.02 -20.38 -33.36
N ARG A 338 6.06 -20.00 -34.11
CA ARG A 338 6.22 -20.47 -35.48
C ARG A 338 7.22 -21.59 -35.53
N ARG A 339 6.71 -22.81 -35.61
CA ARG A 339 7.45 -24.06 -35.92
C ARG A 339 8.19 -23.84 -37.24
N ARG A 340 9.47 -24.16 -37.23
CA ARG A 340 10.21 -24.47 -38.46
C ARG A 340 9.80 -25.89 -38.91
N ARG A 341 9.38 -25.97 -40.17
CA ARG A 341 9.54 -27.20 -40.96
C ARG A 341 10.97 -27.26 -41.47
#